data_3bebd54a0d1a893dcce1905f5fe5e2fb
#
_entry.id   3bebd54a0d1a893dcce1905f5fe5e2fb
#
_cell.length_a   1.000
_cell.length_b   1.000
_cell.length_c   1.000
_cell.angle_alpha   90.00
_cell.angle_beta   90.00
_cell.angle_gamma   90.00
#
_symmetry.space_group_name_H-M   'P 1'
#
loop_
_entity.id
_entity.type
_entity.pdbx_description
1 polymer ?
#
loop_
_entity_poly.entity_id
_entity_poly.type
_entity_poly.pdbx_seq_one_letter_code
_entity_poly.pdbx_strand_id
1 'polypeptide(L)'
;MSELENFIKEQNAFKTDIFLHNATRTMQSLDVQLSGLFQIEIPLSLSVGKNPVFKMSPGYIFKDLGFKNTFFYGGSGTWHKIDNYAISQGFDEIKFSNHIIAFAKGKGFLPPFEGAWGAFDHYLYEFIKDYALQNKDIKTFFMIMTTSNHGPWDAPVEQFGVDYGKIDKFLQAKGLSQNDNVRRIFSHFIYQDKMIAKFVREVSQALPNSLFIITGDHGGTSFYTQISKDEIPLIIYAPNLKPKVLSNVGSHIDITPTIVELVAPNGYKYASFGSPLLSNDSKKAFAPHNALGYNAVANERFLYDGFKIEYFKDKKPQNNDEKLAKNLFENLKRAKALSWWIFKNGYIIKE
;
A
#
# COMPACT_ATOMS: atom_id res chain seq x y z
N MET A 1 0.72 -16.69 -16.34
CA MET A 1 0.37 -16.49 -14.94
C MET A 1 1.36 -15.50 -14.39
N SER A 2 0.95 -14.59 -13.53
CA SER A 2 1.79 -13.59 -12.88
C SER A 2 2.74 -14.29 -11.88
N GLU A 3 3.98 -13.80 -11.72
CA GLU A 3 4.94 -14.33 -10.75
C GLU A 3 4.44 -14.13 -9.32
N LEU A 4 3.83 -12.98 -9.07
CA LEU A 4 3.25 -12.65 -7.77
C LEU A 4 2.00 -13.50 -7.47
N GLU A 5 1.17 -13.80 -8.47
CA GLU A 5 0.02 -14.69 -8.32
C GLU A 5 0.45 -16.13 -8.03
N ASN A 6 1.51 -16.60 -8.70
CA ASN A 6 2.10 -17.91 -8.37
C ASN A 6 2.63 -17.91 -6.95
N PHE A 7 3.35 -16.86 -6.55
CA PHE A 7 3.88 -16.72 -5.19
C PHE A 7 2.76 -16.76 -4.14
N ILE A 8 1.66 -16.02 -4.37
CA ILE A 8 0.50 -16.00 -3.45
C ILE A 8 -0.04 -17.44 -3.25
N LYS A 9 -0.19 -18.20 -4.34
CA LYS A 9 -0.69 -19.59 -4.29
C LYS A 9 0.28 -20.54 -3.61
N GLU A 10 1.56 -20.48 -3.98
CA GLU A 10 2.62 -21.35 -3.45
C GLU A 10 2.85 -21.15 -1.95
N GLN A 11 2.78 -19.90 -1.51
CA GLN A 11 3.10 -19.50 -0.13
C GLN A 11 1.88 -19.33 0.76
N ASN A 12 0.66 -19.56 0.26
CA ASN A 12 -0.60 -19.28 0.95
C ASN A 12 -0.64 -17.83 1.49
N ALA A 13 -0.18 -16.87 0.70
CA ALA A 13 -0.26 -15.47 1.06
C ALA A 13 -1.72 -15.01 1.08
N PHE A 14 -2.08 -14.17 2.03
CA PHE A 14 -3.41 -13.60 2.09
C PHE A 14 -3.59 -12.54 1.01
N LYS A 15 -4.73 -12.53 0.35
CA LYS A 15 -5.17 -11.51 -0.58
C LYS A 15 -6.60 -11.13 -0.25
N THR A 16 -6.88 -9.82 -0.15
CA THR A 16 -8.27 -9.35 0.01
C THR A 16 -9.01 -9.44 -1.33
N ASP A 17 -10.31 -9.72 -1.26
CA ASP A 17 -11.18 -9.67 -2.44
C ASP A 17 -11.51 -8.22 -2.84
N ILE A 18 -11.69 -7.35 -1.85
CA ILE A 18 -12.08 -5.95 -2.02
C ILE A 18 -11.22 -5.07 -1.13
N PHE A 19 -10.35 -4.26 -1.74
CA PHE A 19 -9.53 -3.31 -1.00
C PHE A 19 -9.57 -1.94 -1.68
N LEU A 20 -10.05 -0.93 -0.94
CA LEU A 20 -10.30 0.40 -1.48
C LEU A 20 -9.11 1.34 -1.20
N HIS A 21 -8.77 2.17 -2.17
CA HIS A 21 -7.87 3.28 -1.92
C HIS A 21 -8.55 4.38 -1.10
N ASN A 22 -7.75 5.15 -0.33
CA ASN A 22 -8.25 6.31 0.40
C ASN A 22 -7.87 7.65 -0.24
N ALA A 23 -7.34 7.62 -1.46
CA ALA A 23 -6.98 8.81 -2.23
C ALA A 23 -6.83 8.46 -3.72
N THR A 24 -6.90 9.47 -4.60
CA THR A 24 -6.81 9.30 -6.05
C THR A 24 -5.49 9.74 -6.66
N ARG A 25 -4.54 10.18 -5.83
CA ARG A 25 -3.20 10.62 -6.22
C ARG A 25 -2.17 10.12 -5.23
N THR A 26 -0.98 9.85 -5.70
CA THR A 26 0.13 9.30 -4.91
C THR A 26 0.40 10.10 -3.62
N MET A 27 0.57 11.42 -3.71
CA MET A 27 0.85 12.20 -2.51
C MET A 27 -0.29 12.19 -1.50
N GLN A 28 -1.52 12.25 -1.96
CA GLN A 28 -2.70 12.15 -1.10
C GLN A 28 -2.82 10.78 -0.43
N SER A 29 -2.44 9.72 -1.14
CA SER A 29 -2.39 8.36 -0.58
C SER A 29 -1.30 8.24 0.49
N LEU A 30 -0.13 8.83 0.25
CA LEU A 30 0.93 8.90 1.25
C LEU A 30 0.53 9.75 2.47
N ASP A 31 -0.22 10.84 2.27
CA ASP A 31 -0.79 11.62 3.38
C ASP A 31 -1.63 10.72 4.31
N VAL A 32 -2.51 9.89 3.75
CA VAL A 32 -3.32 8.93 4.53
C VAL A 32 -2.44 7.89 5.21
N GLN A 33 -1.55 7.24 4.46
CA GLN A 33 -0.76 6.12 4.96
C GLN A 33 0.29 6.55 5.99
N LEU A 34 0.85 7.76 5.89
CA LEU A 34 1.84 8.28 6.83
C LEU A 34 1.21 8.91 8.08
N SER A 35 0.00 9.46 7.98
CA SER A 35 -0.66 10.11 9.12
C SER A 35 -1.65 9.21 9.86
N GLY A 36 -2.23 8.22 9.19
CA GLY A 36 -3.38 7.46 9.66
C GLY A 36 -4.69 8.25 9.65
N LEU A 37 -4.73 9.44 9.01
CA LEU A 37 -5.94 10.25 8.82
C LEU A 37 -6.58 9.95 7.47
N PHE A 38 -7.89 10.12 7.35
CA PHE A 38 -8.54 10.16 6.04
C PHE A 38 -8.10 11.37 5.24
N GLN A 39 -8.16 11.26 3.90
CA GLN A 39 -7.87 12.38 3.00
C GLN A 39 -8.84 13.55 3.25
N ILE A 40 -8.28 14.73 3.47
CA ILE A 40 -8.98 15.97 3.82
C ILE A 40 -8.81 17.09 2.80
N GLU A 41 -8.32 16.77 1.59
CA GLU A 41 -8.05 17.69 0.47
C GLU A 41 -7.02 18.80 0.79
N ILE A 42 -6.28 18.66 1.89
CA ILE A 42 -5.15 19.52 2.26
C ILE A 42 -3.88 18.68 2.14
N PRO A 43 -2.85 19.14 1.40
CA PRO A 43 -1.58 18.43 1.31
C PRO A 43 -0.83 18.51 2.64
N LEU A 44 -0.90 17.45 3.45
CA LEU A 44 -0.30 17.39 4.79
C LEU A 44 1.21 17.58 4.72
N SER A 45 1.86 17.01 3.73
CA SER A 45 3.31 17.14 3.52
C SER A 45 3.78 18.58 3.32
N LEU A 46 2.96 19.42 2.70
CA LEU A 46 3.28 20.84 2.52
C LEU A 46 3.01 21.68 3.77
N SER A 47 2.37 21.10 4.77
CA SER A 47 2.05 21.74 6.05
C SER A 47 3.03 21.35 7.17
N VAL A 48 4.15 20.74 6.84
CA VAL A 48 5.22 20.36 7.78
C VAL A 48 5.70 21.56 8.59
N GLY A 49 5.89 21.35 9.90
CA GLY A 49 6.26 22.40 10.85
C GLY A 49 5.06 23.07 11.54
N LYS A 50 3.85 22.85 11.02
CA LYS A 50 2.60 23.31 11.67
C LYS A 50 1.84 22.17 12.35
N ASN A 51 2.17 20.92 12.02
CA ASN A 51 1.44 19.75 12.49
C ASN A 51 2.29 18.93 13.46
N PRO A 52 1.73 18.56 14.61
CA PRO A 52 2.33 17.55 15.47
C PRO A 52 2.35 16.20 14.75
N VAL A 53 3.19 15.27 15.23
CA VAL A 53 3.07 13.88 14.83
C VAL A 53 1.68 13.35 15.25
N PHE A 54 0.99 12.69 14.33
CA PHE A 54 -0.32 12.13 14.67
C PHE A 54 -0.15 10.80 15.38
N LYS A 55 -0.84 10.61 16.52
CA LYS A 55 -0.76 9.37 17.32
C LYS A 55 -1.22 8.11 16.56
N MET A 56 -1.93 8.28 15.45
CA MET A 56 -2.36 7.21 14.54
C MET A 56 -1.38 6.98 13.38
N SER A 57 -0.30 7.78 13.28
CA SER A 57 0.76 7.57 12.30
C SER A 57 1.46 6.22 12.54
N PRO A 58 1.68 5.41 11.50
CA PRO A 58 2.45 4.17 11.64
C PRO A 58 3.86 4.42 12.16
N GLY A 59 4.53 5.51 11.74
CA GLY A 59 5.84 5.86 12.26
C GLY A 59 5.83 6.09 13.77
N TYR A 60 4.82 6.76 14.30
CA TYR A 60 4.66 6.94 15.74
C TYR A 60 4.40 5.60 16.46
N ILE A 61 3.43 4.82 15.97
CA ILE A 61 3.01 3.55 16.58
C ILE A 61 4.16 2.54 16.61
N PHE A 62 4.85 2.35 15.48
CA PHE A 62 5.95 1.37 15.42
C PHE A 62 7.19 1.83 16.19
N LYS A 63 7.43 3.13 16.29
CA LYS A 63 8.47 3.66 17.18
C LYS A 63 8.19 3.34 18.65
N ASP A 64 6.94 3.52 19.10
CA ASP A 64 6.48 3.16 20.44
C ASP A 64 6.60 1.64 20.71
N LEU A 65 6.41 0.81 19.68
CA LEU A 65 6.63 -0.65 19.73
C LEU A 65 8.12 -1.06 19.64
N GLY A 66 9.05 -0.09 19.59
CA GLY A 66 10.50 -0.31 19.58
C GLY A 66 11.07 -0.67 18.21
N PHE A 67 10.39 -0.30 17.12
CA PHE A 67 10.91 -0.45 15.77
C PHE A 67 11.74 0.77 15.36
N LYS A 68 12.80 0.53 14.57
CA LYS A 68 13.48 1.55 13.77
C LYS A 68 12.72 1.71 12.46
N ASN A 69 12.23 2.92 12.20
CA ASN A 69 11.37 3.21 11.06
C ASN A 69 12.17 3.84 9.92
N THR A 70 12.14 3.24 8.73
CA THR A 70 12.80 3.77 7.54
C THR A 70 11.82 3.91 6.39
N PHE A 71 11.77 5.09 5.78
CA PHE A 71 11.01 5.34 4.56
C PHE A 71 11.94 5.26 3.35
N PHE A 72 11.65 4.35 2.44
CA PHE A 72 12.36 4.17 1.17
C PHE A 72 11.53 4.71 0.03
N TYR A 73 12.15 5.54 -0.81
CA TYR A 73 11.52 6.10 -1.99
C TYR A 73 12.49 6.09 -3.18
N GLY A 74 12.09 5.45 -4.29
CA GLY A 74 12.87 5.42 -5.52
C GLY A 74 13.13 6.80 -6.13
N GLY A 75 12.29 7.79 -5.82
CA GLY A 75 12.36 9.16 -6.35
C GLY A 75 13.14 10.15 -5.51
N SER A 76 12.88 11.44 -5.76
CA SER A 76 13.51 12.56 -5.04
C SER A 76 12.80 12.84 -3.71
N GLY A 77 13.56 12.90 -2.63
CA GLY A 77 13.03 13.22 -1.30
C GLY A 77 12.41 14.60 -1.16
N THR A 78 12.83 15.55 -1.97
CA THR A 78 12.27 16.90 -1.98
C THR A 78 10.90 16.99 -2.66
N TRP A 79 10.51 15.94 -3.40
CA TRP A 79 9.20 15.88 -4.04
C TRP A 79 8.10 16.00 -2.98
N HIS A 80 7.25 17.02 -3.11
CA HIS A 80 6.21 17.38 -2.14
C HIS A 80 6.68 17.44 -0.66
N LYS A 81 7.97 17.66 -0.40
CA LYS A 81 8.58 17.68 0.95
C LYS A 81 8.35 16.38 1.72
N ILE A 82 8.28 15.24 1.02
CA ILE A 82 7.99 13.94 1.62
C ILE A 82 9.06 13.54 2.65
N ASP A 83 10.31 13.98 2.46
CA ASP A 83 11.41 13.84 3.41
C ASP A 83 11.04 14.40 4.79
N ASN A 84 10.76 15.70 4.83
CA ASN A 84 10.41 16.38 6.07
C ASN A 84 9.10 15.83 6.65
N TYR A 85 8.16 15.47 5.79
CA TYR A 85 6.88 14.94 6.25
C TYR A 85 7.02 13.58 6.92
N ALA A 86 7.71 12.62 6.33
CA ALA A 86 7.90 11.30 6.93
C ALA A 86 8.65 11.39 8.27
N ILE A 87 9.71 12.21 8.37
CA ILE A 87 10.39 12.48 9.65
C ILE A 87 9.42 13.04 10.68
N SER A 88 8.58 14.02 10.29
CA SER A 88 7.60 14.62 11.19
C SER A 88 6.55 13.62 11.68
N GLN A 89 6.34 12.53 10.95
CA GLN A 89 5.40 11.46 11.29
C GLN A 89 6.07 10.24 11.96
N GLY A 90 7.32 10.40 12.46
CA GLY A 90 7.96 9.41 13.32
C GLY A 90 8.89 8.42 12.60
N PHE A 91 9.22 8.65 11.34
CA PHE A 91 10.28 7.89 10.68
C PHE A 91 11.65 8.39 11.15
N ASP A 92 12.57 7.46 11.42
CA ASP A 92 13.91 7.75 11.90
C ASP A 92 14.88 8.05 10.76
N GLU A 93 14.66 7.40 9.62
CA GLU A 93 15.51 7.54 8.44
C GLU A 93 14.69 7.58 7.16
N ILE A 94 15.24 8.23 6.14
CA ILE A 94 14.70 8.25 4.79
C ILE A 94 15.80 7.98 3.78
N LYS A 95 15.53 7.12 2.82
CA LYS A 95 16.45 6.73 1.74
C LYS A 95 15.80 7.02 0.39
N PHE A 96 16.47 7.83 -0.42
CA PHE A 96 16.00 8.31 -1.73
C PHE A 96 16.81 7.75 -2.89
N SER A 97 16.44 8.16 -4.10
CA SER A 97 17.11 7.79 -5.34
C SER A 97 18.63 7.95 -5.29
N ASN A 98 19.16 9.03 -4.70
CA ASN A 98 20.61 9.24 -4.59
C ASN A 98 21.32 8.15 -3.76
N HIS A 99 20.70 7.67 -2.67
CA HIS A 99 21.25 6.58 -1.86
C HIS A 99 21.23 5.26 -2.63
N ILE A 100 20.13 5.00 -3.36
CA ILE A 100 19.93 3.79 -4.17
C ILE A 100 20.93 3.75 -5.32
N ILE A 101 21.10 4.87 -6.02
CA ILE A 101 22.04 4.98 -7.14
C ILE A 101 23.49 4.85 -6.67
N ALA A 102 23.85 5.49 -5.53
CA ALA A 102 25.16 5.35 -4.92
C ALA A 102 25.46 3.88 -4.55
N PHE A 103 24.49 3.20 -3.95
CA PHE A 103 24.59 1.77 -3.65
C PHE A 103 24.76 0.94 -4.92
N ALA A 104 23.94 1.15 -5.96
CA ALA A 104 24.01 0.41 -7.19
C ALA A 104 25.39 0.55 -7.88
N LYS A 105 25.92 1.77 -7.92
CA LYS A 105 27.28 2.04 -8.41
C LYS A 105 28.35 1.35 -7.55
N GLY A 106 28.22 1.42 -6.23
CA GLY A 106 29.16 0.80 -5.28
C GLY A 106 29.18 -0.73 -5.36
N LYS A 107 28.07 -1.36 -5.74
CA LYS A 107 27.97 -2.81 -6.00
C LYS A 107 28.42 -3.22 -7.41
N GLY A 108 28.77 -2.27 -8.28
CA GLY A 108 29.21 -2.53 -9.63
C GLY A 108 28.06 -2.89 -10.62
N PHE A 109 26.82 -2.51 -10.28
CA PHE A 109 25.72 -2.66 -11.24
C PHE A 109 25.91 -1.75 -12.45
N LEU A 110 25.34 -2.15 -13.59
CA LEU A 110 25.46 -1.43 -14.85
C LEU A 110 24.32 -0.41 -15.03
N PRO A 111 24.58 0.78 -15.63
CA PRO A 111 23.56 1.74 -15.99
C PRO A 111 22.61 1.18 -17.08
N PRO A 112 21.41 1.80 -17.26
CA PRO A 112 20.93 3.00 -16.56
C PRO A 112 20.43 2.70 -15.14
N PHE A 113 20.67 3.65 -14.21
CA PHE A 113 20.27 3.48 -12.78
C PHE A 113 18.92 4.08 -12.47
N GLU A 114 18.48 5.04 -13.27
CA GLU A 114 17.28 5.84 -13.02
C GLU A 114 16.55 6.20 -14.31
N GLY A 115 15.27 6.47 -14.18
CA GLY A 115 14.39 7.02 -15.20
C GLY A 115 13.85 8.40 -14.80
N ALA A 116 12.74 8.82 -15.41
CA ALA A 116 12.14 10.13 -15.19
C ALA A 116 11.74 10.40 -13.72
N TRP A 117 11.43 9.37 -12.96
CA TRP A 117 10.98 9.51 -11.57
C TRP A 117 12.03 9.13 -10.51
N GLY A 118 13.21 8.72 -10.93
CA GLY A 118 14.30 8.35 -10.03
C GLY A 118 14.83 6.93 -10.26
N ALA A 119 15.42 6.33 -9.24
CA ALA A 119 16.03 5.01 -9.31
C ALA A 119 15.00 3.93 -9.69
N PHE A 120 15.39 3.03 -10.59
CA PHE A 120 14.54 1.90 -10.96
C PHE A 120 14.32 0.94 -9.80
N ASP A 121 13.14 0.34 -9.75
CA ASP A 121 12.69 -0.46 -8.61
C ASP A 121 13.53 -1.71 -8.37
N HIS A 122 14.16 -2.31 -9.39
CA HIS A 122 15.07 -3.43 -9.16
C HIS A 122 16.30 -3.03 -8.31
N TYR A 123 16.83 -1.80 -8.47
CA TYR A 123 17.90 -1.30 -7.59
C TYR A 123 17.37 -0.90 -6.20
N LEU A 124 16.16 -0.34 -6.14
CA LEU A 124 15.50 -0.06 -4.86
C LEU A 124 15.35 -1.34 -4.03
N TYR A 125 14.88 -2.43 -4.61
CA TYR A 125 14.69 -3.70 -3.90
C TYR A 125 16.02 -4.35 -3.47
N GLU A 126 17.06 -4.31 -4.31
CA GLU A 126 18.38 -4.79 -3.93
C GLU A 126 18.99 -3.95 -2.78
N PHE A 127 18.80 -2.62 -2.82
CA PHE A 127 19.23 -1.73 -1.74
C PHE A 127 18.49 -2.02 -0.43
N ILE A 128 17.17 -2.19 -0.47
CA ILE A 128 16.37 -2.51 0.73
C ILE A 128 16.76 -3.87 1.30
N LYS A 129 16.99 -4.86 0.45
CA LYS A 129 17.44 -6.20 0.88
C LYS A 129 18.78 -6.10 1.62
N ASP A 130 19.76 -5.42 1.05
CA ASP A 130 21.08 -5.20 1.69
C ASP A 130 20.95 -4.46 3.02
N TYR A 131 20.13 -3.40 3.05
CA TYR A 131 19.87 -2.63 4.25
C TYR A 131 19.16 -3.47 5.34
N ALA A 132 18.18 -4.28 4.98
CA ALA A 132 17.48 -5.16 5.91
C ALA A 132 18.44 -6.19 6.52
N LEU A 133 19.32 -6.78 5.73
CA LEU A 133 20.34 -7.73 6.21
C LEU A 133 21.34 -7.08 7.16
N GLN A 134 21.73 -5.83 6.93
CA GLN A 134 22.59 -5.08 7.84
C GLN A 134 21.91 -4.71 9.16
N ASN A 135 20.59 -4.66 9.20
CA ASN A 135 19.77 -4.33 10.38
C ASN A 135 18.99 -5.54 10.94
N LYS A 136 19.40 -6.78 10.61
CA LYS A 136 18.65 -8.01 10.94
C LYS A 136 18.46 -8.26 12.44
N ASP A 137 19.30 -7.68 13.29
CA ASP A 137 19.30 -7.93 14.73
C ASP A 137 18.42 -6.93 15.51
N ILE A 138 17.75 -6.01 14.81
CA ILE A 138 16.82 -5.03 15.38
C ILE A 138 15.46 -5.12 14.71
N LYS A 139 14.43 -4.71 15.43
CA LYS A 139 13.09 -4.57 14.84
C LYS A 139 13.08 -3.40 13.87
N THR A 140 12.68 -3.63 12.63
CA THR A 140 12.59 -2.58 11.60
C THR A 140 11.18 -2.52 11.00
N PHE A 141 10.71 -1.30 10.77
CA PHE A 141 9.53 -1.03 9.97
C PHE A 141 9.94 -0.25 8.72
N PHE A 142 9.65 -0.81 7.57
CA PHE A 142 9.94 -0.19 6.28
C PHE A 142 8.67 0.19 5.56
N MET A 143 8.55 1.44 5.16
CA MET A 143 7.58 1.88 4.18
C MET A 143 8.30 2.13 2.86
N ILE A 144 7.84 1.51 1.79
CA ILE A 144 8.53 1.49 0.51
C ILE A 144 7.63 2.06 -0.57
N MET A 145 8.11 3.10 -1.25
CA MET A 145 7.44 3.70 -2.40
C MET A 145 8.26 3.47 -3.66
N THR A 146 7.69 2.76 -4.62
CA THR A 146 8.27 2.46 -5.93
C THR A 146 7.98 3.58 -6.93
N THR A 147 8.67 3.59 -8.08
CA THR A 147 8.52 4.63 -9.11
C THR A 147 8.26 4.07 -10.50
N SER A 148 8.68 2.83 -10.79
CA SER A 148 8.71 2.33 -12.16
C SER A 148 7.34 1.98 -12.74
N ASN A 149 6.29 1.93 -11.92
CA ASN A 149 4.92 1.71 -12.40
C ASN A 149 4.18 3.03 -12.70
N HIS A 150 4.90 4.02 -13.20
CA HIS A 150 4.38 5.34 -13.57
C HIS A 150 4.88 5.73 -14.97
N GLY A 151 4.06 6.49 -15.74
CA GLY A 151 4.54 7.08 -17.00
C GLY A 151 5.76 7.99 -16.78
N PRO A 152 6.72 8.02 -17.68
CA PRO A 152 6.68 7.63 -19.09
C PRO A 152 6.99 6.15 -19.39
N TRP A 153 7.07 5.26 -18.41
CA TRP A 153 7.29 3.81 -18.61
C TRP A 153 8.67 3.56 -19.25
N ASP A 154 9.72 3.98 -18.56
CA ASP A 154 11.09 4.03 -19.07
C ASP A 154 12.07 3.06 -18.38
N ALA A 155 11.57 2.17 -17.51
CA ALA A 155 12.41 1.12 -16.95
C ALA A 155 12.88 0.14 -18.05
N PRO A 156 14.11 -0.40 -17.94
CA PRO A 156 14.69 -1.30 -18.93
C PRO A 156 14.11 -2.72 -18.81
N VAL A 157 12.82 -2.86 -19.04
CA VAL A 157 12.02 -4.06 -18.74
C VAL A 157 12.43 -5.29 -19.51
N GLU A 158 13.04 -5.14 -20.71
CA GLU A 158 13.52 -6.22 -21.54
C GLU A 158 14.61 -7.03 -20.84
N GLN A 159 15.47 -6.38 -20.04
CA GLN A 159 16.54 -7.02 -19.27
C GLN A 159 15.98 -7.99 -18.22
N PHE A 160 14.70 -7.87 -17.87
CA PHE A 160 14.01 -8.71 -16.91
C PHE A 160 13.08 -9.73 -17.56
N GLY A 161 13.30 -10.02 -18.86
CA GLY A 161 12.57 -11.05 -19.58
C GLY A 161 11.10 -10.71 -19.82
N VAL A 162 10.79 -9.44 -20.00
CA VAL A 162 9.48 -9.00 -20.51
C VAL A 162 9.43 -9.27 -22.01
N ASP A 163 8.38 -9.97 -22.43
CA ASP A 163 8.18 -10.41 -23.82
C ASP A 163 7.01 -9.67 -24.44
N TYR A 164 7.30 -8.71 -25.30
CA TYR A 164 6.28 -7.91 -25.99
C TYR A 164 5.38 -8.75 -26.91
N GLY A 165 5.89 -9.85 -27.48
CA GLY A 165 5.07 -10.76 -28.28
C GLY A 165 3.98 -11.45 -27.46
N LYS A 166 4.26 -11.77 -26.19
CA LYS A 166 3.23 -12.28 -25.26
C LYS A 166 2.24 -11.20 -24.85
N ILE A 167 2.72 -9.97 -24.69
CA ILE A 167 1.85 -8.81 -24.39
C ILE A 167 0.88 -8.60 -25.55
N ASP A 168 1.37 -8.57 -26.79
CA ASP A 168 0.52 -8.37 -27.99
C ASP A 168 -0.55 -9.44 -28.13
N LYS A 169 -0.19 -10.71 -27.94
CA LYS A 169 -1.16 -11.82 -27.95
C LYS A 169 -2.24 -11.65 -26.86
N PHE A 170 -1.83 -11.22 -25.66
CA PHE A 170 -2.76 -10.97 -24.58
C PHE A 170 -3.71 -9.79 -24.88
N LEU A 171 -3.16 -8.66 -25.36
CA LEU A 171 -3.95 -7.49 -25.73
C LEU A 171 -4.95 -7.82 -26.83
N GLN A 172 -4.53 -8.55 -27.85
CA GLN A 172 -5.41 -9.02 -28.93
C GLN A 172 -6.53 -9.91 -28.40
N ALA A 173 -6.20 -10.90 -27.55
CA ALA A 173 -7.18 -11.81 -26.98
C ALA A 173 -8.22 -11.10 -26.08
N LYS A 174 -7.87 -9.94 -25.53
CA LYS A 174 -8.74 -9.10 -24.70
C LYS A 174 -9.45 -7.98 -25.47
N GLY A 175 -9.22 -7.85 -26.77
CA GLY A 175 -9.77 -6.76 -27.59
C GLY A 175 -9.23 -5.38 -27.20
N LEU A 176 -8.03 -5.32 -26.64
CA LEU A 176 -7.41 -4.07 -26.18
C LEU A 176 -6.52 -3.47 -27.27
N SER A 177 -6.30 -2.16 -27.21
CA SER A 177 -5.40 -1.46 -28.11
C SER A 177 -3.97 -1.97 -27.96
N GLN A 178 -3.29 -2.16 -29.10
CA GLN A 178 -1.90 -2.60 -29.20
C GLN A 178 -0.93 -1.42 -29.48
N ASN A 179 -1.31 -0.21 -29.14
CA ASN A 179 -0.43 0.94 -29.29
C ASN A 179 0.76 0.89 -28.31
N ASP A 180 1.82 1.61 -28.59
CA ASP A 180 3.06 1.57 -27.82
C ASP A 180 2.87 1.98 -26.35
N ASN A 181 1.97 2.92 -26.07
CA ASN A 181 1.70 3.33 -24.69
C ASN A 181 1.08 2.19 -23.87
N VAL A 182 0.09 1.48 -24.44
CA VAL A 182 -0.54 0.32 -23.79
C VAL A 182 0.48 -0.81 -23.58
N ARG A 183 1.30 -1.10 -24.60
CA ARG A 183 2.37 -2.09 -24.47
C ARG A 183 3.35 -1.74 -23.35
N ARG A 184 3.77 -0.48 -23.24
CA ARG A 184 4.66 0.00 -22.17
C ARG A 184 4.03 -0.16 -20.79
N ILE A 185 2.75 0.21 -20.62
CA ILE A 185 2.04 0.01 -19.36
C ILE A 185 2.07 -1.46 -18.95
N PHE A 186 1.68 -2.37 -19.86
CA PHE A 186 1.67 -3.80 -19.55
C PHE A 186 3.06 -4.38 -19.30
N SER A 187 4.07 -3.91 -20.01
CA SER A 187 5.44 -4.34 -19.79
C SER A 187 5.94 -3.95 -18.38
N HIS A 188 5.56 -2.78 -17.90
CA HIS A 188 5.92 -2.32 -16.56
C HIS A 188 5.13 -3.03 -15.45
N PHE A 189 3.86 -3.39 -15.69
CA PHE A 189 3.13 -4.28 -14.77
C PHE A 189 3.80 -5.65 -14.63
N ILE A 190 4.24 -6.26 -15.75
CA ILE A 190 4.96 -7.54 -15.71
C ILE A 190 6.32 -7.40 -15.00
N TYR A 191 7.02 -6.30 -15.25
CA TYR A 191 8.29 -6.01 -14.60
C TYR A 191 8.10 -5.88 -13.07
N GLN A 192 7.14 -5.08 -12.62
CA GLN A 192 6.82 -4.91 -11.20
C GLN A 192 6.42 -6.23 -10.54
N ASP A 193 5.55 -7.00 -11.17
CA ASP A 193 5.13 -8.32 -10.71
C ASP A 193 6.33 -9.23 -10.42
N LYS A 194 7.29 -9.29 -11.36
CA LYS A 194 8.52 -10.07 -11.20
C LYS A 194 9.42 -9.53 -10.10
N MET A 195 9.62 -8.22 -10.04
CA MET A 195 10.54 -7.60 -9.08
C MET A 195 10.02 -7.74 -7.65
N ILE A 196 8.73 -7.53 -7.41
CA ILE A 196 8.12 -7.71 -6.10
C ILE A 196 8.21 -9.18 -5.67
N ALA A 197 7.83 -10.12 -6.55
CA ALA A 197 7.88 -11.54 -6.22
C ALA A 197 9.31 -12.00 -5.88
N LYS A 198 10.32 -11.57 -6.66
CA LYS A 198 11.73 -11.83 -6.39
C LYS A 198 12.15 -11.26 -5.02
N PHE A 199 11.87 -10.00 -4.78
CA PHE A 199 12.23 -9.31 -3.53
C PHE A 199 11.65 -10.01 -2.31
N VAL A 200 10.36 -10.33 -2.33
CA VAL A 200 9.68 -10.99 -1.20
C VAL A 200 10.26 -12.39 -0.95
N ARG A 201 10.51 -13.17 -2.02
CA ARG A 201 11.15 -14.50 -1.88
C ARG A 201 12.53 -14.41 -1.25
N GLU A 202 13.39 -13.55 -1.76
CA GLU A 202 14.78 -13.44 -1.30
C GLU A 202 14.86 -12.92 0.15
N VAL A 203 14.08 -11.91 0.48
CA VAL A 203 14.07 -11.35 1.84
C VAL A 203 13.44 -12.31 2.83
N SER A 204 12.33 -12.96 2.49
CA SER A 204 11.68 -13.91 3.41
C SER A 204 12.52 -15.17 3.68
N GLN A 205 13.34 -15.59 2.70
CA GLN A 205 14.30 -16.69 2.90
C GLN A 205 15.46 -16.27 3.83
N ALA A 206 15.97 -15.06 3.64
CA ALA A 206 17.09 -14.55 4.45
C ALA A 206 16.65 -14.07 5.84
N LEU A 207 15.45 -13.55 5.96
CA LEU A 207 14.85 -12.98 7.18
C LEU A 207 13.45 -13.59 7.42
N PRO A 208 13.34 -14.81 7.94
CA PRO A 208 12.07 -15.55 8.01
C PRO A 208 11.03 -14.93 8.95
N ASN A 209 11.41 -13.96 9.78
CA ASN A 209 10.48 -13.21 10.64
C ASN A 209 9.94 -11.94 9.99
N SER A 210 10.11 -11.78 8.67
CA SER A 210 9.60 -10.63 7.95
C SER A 210 8.10 -10.75 7.65
N LEU A 211 7.40 -9.61 7.75
CA LEU A 211 6.01 -9.43 7.32
C LEU A 211 5.98 -8.46 6.13
N PHE A 212 5.30 -8.84 5.07
CA PHE A 212 5.15 -8.04 3.85
C PHE A 212 3.70 -7.64 3.66
N ILE A 213 3.48 -6.35 3.41
CA ILE A 213 2.21 -5.78 2.96
C ILE A 213 2.45 -5.14 1.60
N ILE A 214 1.74 -5.59 0.59
CA ILE A 214 1.90 -5.12 -0.79
C ILE A 214 0.56 -4.56 -1.24
N THR A 215 0.55 -3.30 -1.65
CA THR A 215 -0.65 -2.61 -2.12
C THR A 215 -0.31 -1.59 -3.20
N GLY A 216 -1.34 -1.07 -3.90
CA GLY A 216 -1.23 0.11 -4.73
C GLY A 216 -1.47 1.39 -3.92
N ASP A 217 -0.98 2.52 -4.38
CA ASP A 217 -1.24 3.82 -3.77
C ASP A 217 -2.64 4.35 -4.13
N HIS A 218 -3.07 4.17 -5.37
CA HIS A 218 -4.43 4.49 -5.84
C HIS A 218 -4.77 3.68 -7.09
N GLY A 219 -6.05 3.61 -7.43
CA GLY A 219 -6.52 3.10 -8.70
C GLY A 219 -6.07 4.02 -9.84
N GLY A 220 -5.62 3.43 -10.94
CA GLY A 220 -5.26 4.15 -12.14
C GLY A 220 -6.45 4.38 -13.08
N THR A 221 -6.21 5.10 -14.17
CA THR A 221 -7.11 5.07 -15.34
C THR A 221 -7.06 3.66 -15.91
N SER A 222 -7.99 2.82 -15.47
CA SER A 222 -8.00 1.43 -15.88
C SER A 222 -8.42 1.31 -17.32
N PHE A 223 -7.64 0.62 -18.11
CA PHE A 223 -8.06 0.05 -19.37
C PHE A 223 -9.07 -1.09 -19.16
N TYR A 224 -9.33 -1.46 -17.91
CA TYR A 224 -10.19 -2.53 -17.44
C TYR A 224 -11.35 -1.95 -16.66
N THR A 225 -12.45 -1.78 -17.32
CA THR A 225 -13.68 -1.22 -16.76
C THR A 225 -14.49 -2.18 -15.89
N GLN A 226 -13.95 -3.33 -15.53
CA GLN A 226 -14.66 -4.35 -14.75
C GLN A 226 -14.34 -4.36 -13.27
N ILE A 227 -13.30 -3.62 -12.86
CA ILE A 227 -12.94 -3.41 -11.46
C ILE A 227 -13.33 -1.97 -11.13
N SER A 228 -13.90 -1.73 -9.97
CA SER A 228 -14.18 -0.39 -9.48
C SER A 228 -12.90 0.46 -9.56
N LYS A 229 -13.03 1.72 -9.95
CA LYS A 229 -11.92 2.67 -10.00
C LYS A 229 -11.27 2.85 -8.63
N ASP A 230 -11.97 2.50 -7.57
CA ASP A 230 -11.57 2.65 -6.18
C ASP A 230 -10.86 1.41 -5.61
N GLU A 231 -10.85 0.29 -6.35
CA GLU A 231 -10.20 -0.94 -5.92
C GLU A 231 -8.71 -0.97 -6.28
N ILE A 232 -7.91 -1.46 -5.34
CA ILE A 232 -6.48 -1.71 -5.47
C ILE A 232 -6.14 -3.07 -4.83
N PRO A 233 -5.02 -3.71 -5.16
CA PRO A 233 -4.64 -4.97 -4.54
C PRO A 233 -4.19 -4.76 -3.08
N LEU A 234 -4.46 -5.75 -2.22
CA LEU A 234 -3.76 -5.93 -0.96
C LEU A 234 -3.32 -7.39 -0.85
N ILE A 235 -2.03 -7.60 -0.60
CA ILE A 235 -1.42 -8.91 -0.36
C ILE A 235 -0.65 -8.83 0.95
N ILE A 236 -0.86 -9.81 1.83
CA ILE A 236 -0.17 -9.91 3.12
C ILE A 236 0.53 -11.26 3.18
N TYR A 237 1.81 -11.24 3.46
CA TYR A 237 2.61 -12.44 3.55
C TYR A 237 3.66 -12.37 4.68
N ALA A 238 3.77 -13.45 5.42
CA ALA A 238 4.92 -13.74 6.26
C ALA A 238 5.12 -15.28 6.28
N PRO A 239 6.36 -15.79 6.29
CA PRO A 239 6.63 -17.24 6.22
C PRO A 239 5.90 -18.04 7.29
N ASN A 240 5.73 -17.48 8.47
CA ASN A 240 5.11 -18.14 9.62
C ASN A 240 3.66 -17.68 9.89
N LEU A 241 3.07 -16.88 9.00
CA LEU A 241 1.73 -16.38 9.18
C LEU A 241 0.69 -17.45 8.84
N LYS A 242 -0.12 -17.79 9.83
CA LYS A 242 -1.29 -18.68 9.65
C LYS A 242 -2.51 -17.98 10.22
N PRO A 243 -3.05 -16.98 9.50
CA PRO A 243 -4.17 -16.20 10.00
C PRO A 243 -5.38 -17.10 10.22
N LYS A 244 -6.06 -16.93 11.35
CA LYS A 244 -7.24 -17.69 11.74
C LYS A 244 -8.54 -16.92 11.55
N VAL A 245 -8.43 -15.60 11.51
CA VAL A 245 -9.55 -14.69 11.26
C VAL A 245 -9.15 -13.77 10.14
N LEU A 246 -9.98 -13.68 9.12
CA LEU A 246 -9.73 -12.92 7.89
C LEU A 246 -10.90 -12.00 7.60
N SER A 247 -10.61 -10.82 7.06
CA SER A 247 -11.58 -9.97 6.39
C SER A 247 -11.22 -9.81 4.92
N ASN A 248 -12.18 -10.07 4.04
CA ASN A 248 -12.00 -9.94 2.60
C ASN A 248 -12.26 -8.51 2.09
N VAL A 249 -12.54 -7.57 2.99
CA VAL A 249 -12.89 -6.18 2.67
C VAL A 249 -12.06 -5.25 3.52
N GLY A 250 -11.45 -4.23 2.92
CA GLY A 250 -10.66 -3.25 3.66
C GLY A 250 -10.28 -2.03 2.82
N SER A 251 -9.50 -1.13 3.41
CA SER A 251 -8.93 0.05 2.75
C SER A 251 -7.56 0.41 3.35
N HIS A 252 -6.84 1.40 2.80
CA HIS A 252 -5.51 1.79 3.29
C HIS A 252 -5.48 2.05 4.80
N ILE A 253 -6.55 2.61 5.35
CA ILE A 253 -6.62 2.94 6.78
C ILE A 253 -6.54 1.70 7.68
N ASP A 254 -6.82 0.51 7.13
CA ASP A 254 -6.80 -0.77 7.84
C ASP A 254 -5.41 -1.44 7.86
N ILE A 255 -4.44 -0.92 7.08
CA ILE A 255 -3.09 -1.52 7.00
C ILE A 255 -2.38 -1.45 8.34
N THR A 256 -2.26 -0.27 8.93
CA THR A 256 -1.56 -0.08 10.22
C THR A 256 -2.16 -0.94 11.33
N PRO A 257 -3.48 -0.93 11.60
CA PRO A 257 -4.06 -1.81 12.61
C PRO A 257 -3.87 -3.30 12.30
N THR A 258 -3.83 -3.69 11.03
CA THR A 258 -3.54 -5.09 10.65
C THR A 258 -2.11 -5.49 11.04
N ILE A 259 -1.12 -4.64 10.79
CA ILE A 259 0.26 -4.91 11.21
C ILE A 259 0.36 -4.93 12.73
N VAL A 260 -0.23 -3.96 13.41
CA VAL A 260 -0.23 -3.88 14.89
C VAL A 260 -0.83 -5.16 15.50
N GLU A 261 -1.94 -5.66 14.98
CA GLU A 261 -2.56 -6.91 15.45
C GLU A 261 -1.62 -8.11 15.35
N LEU A 262 -0.73 -8.13 14.35
CA LEU A 262 0.19 -9.25 14.10
C LEU A 262 1.50 -9.14 14.88
N VAL A 263 1.95 -7.93 15.25
CA VAL A 263 3.30 -7.73 15.82
C VAL A 263 3.32 -7.14 17.22
N ALA A 264 2.24 -6.50 17.67
CA ALA A 264 2.21 -5.88 18.98
C ALA A 264 1.94 -6.89 20.11
N PRO A 265 2.39 -6.62 21.33
CA PRO A 265 2.02 -7.44 22.48
C PRO A 265 0.53 -7.32 22.79
N ASN A 266 -0.02 -8.37 23.40
CA ASN A 266 -1.43 -8.39 23.82
C ASN A 266 -1.75 -7.19 24.72
N GLY A 267 -2.87 -6.51 24.40
CA GLY A 267 -3.33 -5.36 25.17
C GLY A 267 -2.68 -4.03 24.81
N TYR A 268 -1.82 -3.98 23.78
CA TYR A 268 -1.30 -2.71 23.28
C TYR A 268 -2.42 -1.82 22.78
N LYS A 269 -2.42 -0.57 23.26
CA LYS A 269 -3.44 0.43 22.92
C LYS A 269 -2.86 1.48 21.97
N TYR A 270 -3.56 1.75 20.91
CA TYR A 270 -3.21 2.76 19.92
C TYR A 270 -4.45 3.41 19.33
N ALA A 271 -4.28 4.55 18.67
CA ALA A 271 -5.36 5.23 17.99
C ALA A 271 -5.39 4.79 16.51
N SER A 272 -6.57 4.51 15.98
CA SER A 272 -6.77 4.20 14.57
C SER A 272 -8.21 4.51 14.15
N PHE A 273 -8.38 4.93 12.91
CA PHE A 273 -9.68 4.93 12.23
C PHE A 273 -10.03 3.56 11.63
N GLY A 274 -9.01 2.79 11.28
CA GLY A 274 -9.17 1.48 10.67
C GLY A 274 -9.28 0.36 11.70
N SER A 275 -9.47 -0.84 11.20
CA SER A 275 -9.58 -2.09 11.96
C SER A 275 -8.69 -3.16 11.36
N PRO A 276 -8.13 -4.10 12.15
CA PRO A 276 -7.31 -5.16 11.63
C PRO A 276 -8.08 -6.08 10.69
N LEU A 277 -7.45 -6.48 9.57
CA LEU A 277 -8.02 -7.40 8.58
C LEU A 277 -7.69 -8.85 8.89
N LEU A 278 -6.61 -9.11 9.64
CA LEU A 278 -6.13 -10.43 10.00
C LEU A 278 -5.92 -10.55 11.50
N SER A 279 -6.13 -11.73 12.05
CA SER A 279 -5.67 -12.09 13.38
C SER A 279 -5.19 -13.55 13.42
N ASN A 280 -4.17 -13.80 14.23
CA ASN A 280 -3.74 -15.14 14.58
C ASN A 280 -4.55 -15.75 15.75
N ASP A 281 -5.40 -14.95 16.39
CA ASP A 281 -6.25 -15.39 17.48
C ASP A 281 -7.65 -15.79 16.98
N SER A 282 -7.93 -17.09 16.98
CA SER A 282 -9.24 -17.62 16.58
C SER A 282 -10.41 -17.24 17.50
N LYS A 283 -10.12 -16.68 18.68
CA LYS A 283 -11.15 -16.19 19.62
C LYS A 283 -11.58 -14.75 19.30
N LYS A 284 -10.81 -14.03 18.49
CA LYS A 284 -11.19 -12.70 18.04
C LYS A 284 -12.20 -12.82 16.89
N ALA A 285 -13.45 -12.48 17.18
CA ALA A 285 -14.44 -12.25 16.14
C ALA A 285 -14.34 -10.79 15.74
N PHE A 286 -13.93 -10.51 14.50
CA PHE A 286 -14.12 -9.18 13.93
C PHE A 286 -15.61 -8.98 13.62
N ALA A 287 -16.14 -7.79 13.92
CA ALA A 287 -17.42 -7.37 13.37
C ALA A 287 -17.37 -7.47 11.83
N PRO A 288 -18.50 -7.63 11.13
CA PRO A 288 -18.53 -7.59 9.68
C PRO A 288 -17.74 -6.37 9.22
N HIS A 289 -16.64 -6.62 8.50
CA HIS A 289 -15.73 -5.55 8.12
C HIS A 289 -16.34 -4.76 6.98
N ASN A 290 -16.16 -3.45 7.03
CA ASN A 290 -16.61 -2.53 6.00
C ASN A 290 -15.43 -1.65 5.61
N ALA A 291 -15.18 -1.52 4.31
CA ALA A 291 -14.17 -0.61 3.81
C ALA A 291 -14.71 0.81 3.70
N LEU A 292 -13.95 1.76 4.23
CA LEU A 292 -14.16 3.19 4.01
C LEU A 292 -13.06 3.71 3.09
N GLY A 293 -13.36 3.84 1.80
CA GLY A 293 -12.45 4.31 0.78
C GLY A 293 -12.36 5.84 0.69
N TYR A 294 -11.92 6.33 -0.47
CA TYR A 294 -11.84 7.78 -0.72
C TYR A 294 -13.23 8.39 -0.93
N ASN A 295 -13.97 7.91 -1.92
CA ASN A 295 -15.32 8.38 -2.25
C ASN A 295 -16.35 7.24 -2.31
N ALA A 296 -15.98 6.08 -1.85
CA ALA A 296 -16.84 4.90 -1.84
C ALA A 296 -16.68 4.14 -0.52
N VAL A 297 -17.70 3.37 -0.19
CA VAL A 297 -17.69 2.42 0.92
C VAL A 297 -18.07 1.04 0.39
N ALA A 298 -17.57 0.00 1.01
CA ALA A 298 -17.89 -1.36 0.62
C ALA A 298 -18.10 -2.29 1.82
N ASN A 299 -18.82 -3.34 1.60
CA ASN A 299 -18.83 -4.54 2.43
C ASN A 299 -18.63 -5.78 1.54
N GLU A 300 -18.82 -6.99 2.06
CA GLU A 300 -18.66 -8.24 1.30
C GLU A 300 -19.66 -8.43 0.14
N ARG A 301 -20.66 -7.58 0.02
CA ARG A 301 -21.72 -7.72 -0.98
C ARG A 301 -21.79 -6.62 -2.01
N PHE A 302 -21.45 -5.40 -1.62
CA PHE A 302 -21.61 -4.23 -2.47
C PHE A 302 -20.54 -3.17 -2.27
N LEU A 303 -20.42 -2.31 -3.27
CA LEU A 303 -19.78 -1.02 -3.23
C LEU A 303 -20.84 0.08 -3.38
N TYR A 304 -20.70 1.17 -2.63
CA TYR A 304 -21.58 2.34 -2.70
C TYR A 304 -20.77 3.63 -2.81
N ASP A 305 -20.98 4.39 -3.87
CA ASP A 305 -20.26 5.63 -4.19
C ASP A 305 -20.97 6.91 -3.71
N GLY A 306 -22.01 6.79 -2.90
CA GLY A 306 -22.86 7.88 -2.46
C GLY A 306 -24.12 8.09 -3.30
N PHE A 307 -24.19 7.46 -4.49
CA PHE A 307 -25.33 7.58 -5.42
C PHE A 307 -25.91 6.21 -5.77
N LYS A 308 -25.07 5.21 -6.06
CA LYS A 308 -25.45 3.92 -6.58
C LYS A 308 -24.84 2.78 -5.76
N ILE A 309 -25.62 1.74 -5.49
CA ILE A 309 -25.13 0.48 -4.98
C ILE A 309 -24.80 -0.44 -6.15
N GLU A 310 -23.56 -0.90 -6.21
CA GLU A 310 -23.10 -1.92 -7.15
C GLU A 310 -22.81 -3.20 -6.40
N TYR A 311 -23.56 -4.26 -6.73
CA TYR A 311 -23.37 -5.57 -6.11
C TYR A 311 -22.23 -6.34 -6.80
N PHE A 312 -21.38 -6.97 -6.00
CA PHE A 312 -20.33 -7.83 -6.55
C PHE A 312 -20.94 -9.08 -7.21
N LYS A 313 -20.15 -9.70 -8.07
CA LYS A 313 -20.56 -10.89 -8.80
C LYS A 313 -21.14 -11.94 -7.85
N ASP A 314 -22.28 -12.52 -8.22
CA ASP A 314 -23.03 -13.54 -7.48
C ASP A 314 -23.63 -13.06 -6.13
N LYS A 315 -23.57 -11.76 -5.82
CA LYS A 315 -24.23 -11.17 -4.64
C LYS A 315 -25.60 -10.60 -5.02
N LYS A 316 -26.61 -10.89 -4.19
CA LYS A 316 -27.98 -10.40 -4.40
C LYS A 316 -28.32 -9.30 -3.39
N PRO A 317 -29.15 -8.31 -3.80
CA PRO A 317 -29.69 -7.30 -2.89
C PRO A 317 -30.41 -7.91 -1.68
N GLN A 318 -30.27 -7.26 -0.53
CA GLN A 318 -31.00 -7.59 0.70
C GLN A 318 -31.73 -6.34 1.22
N ASN A 319 -32.81 -6.56 1.97
CA ASN A 319 -33.74 -5.50 2.40
C ASN A 319 -33.08 -4.31 3.14
N ASN A 320 -31.94 -4.53 3.81
CA ASN A 320 -31.28 -3.49 4.60
C ASN A 320 -30.05 -2.88 3.91
N ASP A 321 -29.69 -3.28 2.69
CA ASP A 321 -28.45 -2.86 2.05
C ASP A 321 -28.39 -1.36 1.78
N GLU A 322 -29.50 -0.75 1.36
CA GLU A 322 -29.56 0.69 1.11
C GLU A 322 -29.34 1.49 2.40
N LYS A 323 -29.96 1.08 3.49
CA LYS A 323 -29.78 1.72 4.81
C LYS A 323 -28.35 1.56 5.29
N LEU A 324 -27.78 0.36 5.15
CA LEU A 324 -26.40 0.07 5.53
C LEU A 324 -25.41 0.91 4.70
N ALA A 325 -25.56 0.94 3.38
CA ALA A 325 -24.73 1.71 2.46
C ALA A 325 -24.73 3.21 2.82
N LYS A 326 -25.90 3.80 3.05
CA LYS A 326 -26.04 5.19 3.48
C LYS A 326 -25.35 5.44 4.82
N ASN A 327 -25.55 4.56 5.80
CA ASN A 327 -24.90 4.68 7.12
C ASN A 327 -23.36 4.61 7.02
N LEU A 328 -22.82 3.69 6.22
CA LEU A 328 -21.39 3.58 6.01
C LEU A 328 -20.82 4.85 5.35
N PHE A 329 -21.53 5.39 4.38
CA PHE A 329 -21.11 6.61 3.70
C PHE A 329 -21.15 7.83 4.60
N GLU A 330 -22.14 7.92 5.50
CA GLU A 330 -22.17 8.96 6.56
C GLU A 330 -21.02 8.77 7.55
N ASN A 331 -20.62 7.54 7.88
CA ASN A 331 -19.44 7.28 8.71
C ASN A 331 -18.15 7.72 8.02
N LEU A 332 -18.01 7.51 6.71
CA LEU A 332 -16.89 8.04 5.91
C LEU A 332 -16.82 9.58 6.01
N LYS A 333 -17.95 10.27 5.84
CA LYS A 333 -18.00 11.74 5.97
C LYS A 333 -17.58 12.21 7.37
N ARG A 334 -18.06 11.53 8.41
CA ARG A 334 -17.69 11.81 9.81
C ARG A 334 -16.21 11.58 10.07
N ALA A 335 -15.63 10.49 9.52
CA ALA A 335 -14.21 10.19 9.63
C ALA A 335 -13.35 11.26 8.95
N LYS A 336 -13.72 11.71 7.75
CA LYS A 336 -13.07 12.82 7.06
C LYS A 336 -13.17 14.14 7.86
N ALA A 337 -14.33 14.46 8.38
CA ALA A 337 -14.53 15.66 9.21
C ALA A 337 -13.70 15.62 10.50
N LEU A 338 -13.62 14.45 11.17
CA LEU A 338 -12.79 14.27 12.35
C LEU A 338 -11.30 14.34 12.00
N SER A 339 -10.88 13.78 10.87
CA SER A 339 -9.49 13.90 10.36
C SER A 339 -9.10 15.35 10.14
N TRP A 340 -10.00 16.15 9.53
CA TRP A 340 -9.80 17.58 9.37
C TRP A 340 -9.70 18.32 10.71
N TRP A 341 -10.55 17.96 11.67
CA TRP A 341 -10.52 18.56 13.01
C TRP A 341 -9.20 18.23 13.74
N ILE A 342 -8.75 16.97 13.69
CA ILE A 342 -7.47 16.54 14.27
C ILE A 342 -6.30 17.31 13.62
N PHE A 343 -6.32 17.45 12.31
CA PHE A 343 -5.31 18.23 11.59
C PHE A 343 -5.23 19.70 12.08
N LYS A 344 -6.38 20.33 12.34
CA LYS A 344 -6.45 21.72 12.77
C LYS A 344 -6.09 21.94 14.22
N ASN A 345 -6.48 21.04 15.09
CA ASN A 345 -6.45 21.24 16.54
C ASN A 345 -5.41 20.35 17.26
N GLY A 346 -4.73 19.49 16.53
CA GLY A 346 -3.89 18.45 17.10
C GLY A 346 -4.74 17.32 17.72
N TYR A 347 -4.04 16.28 18.16
CA TYR A 347 -4.68 15.13 18.78
C TYR A 347 -4.89 15.41 20.28
N ILE A 348 -6.13 15.63 20.66
CA ILE A 348 -6.50 15.82 22.07
C ILE A 348 -7.22 14.56 22.55
N ILE A 349 -6.50 13.57 23.04
CA ILE A 349 -7.03 12.70 24.09
C ILE A 349 -6.43 13.22 25.40
N LYS A 350 -7.26 13.78 26.25
CA LYS A 350 -6.95 13.87 27.68
C LYS A 350 -7.03 12.45 28.21
N GLU A 351 -5.94 11.98 28.78
CA GLU A 351 -5.90 10.74 29.56
C GLU A 351 -6.89 10.80 30.70
#